data_3ee82b9b3c81b69f6a8e2e409a787b29
#
_entry.id   3ee82b9b3c81b69f6a8e2e409a787b29
#
_cell.length_a   1.000
_cell.length_b   1.000
_cell.length_c   1.000
_cell.angle_alpha   90.00
_cell.angle_beta   90.00
_cell.angle_gamma   90.00
#
_symmetry.space_group_name_H-M   'P 1'
#
loop_
_entity.id
_entity.type
_entity.pdbx_description
1 polymer ?
#
loop_
_entity_poly.entity_id
_entity_poly.type
_entity_poly.pdbx_seq_one_letter_code
_entity_poly.pdbx_strand_id
1 'polypeptide(L)' 'MLEMLAFLNMKENIEKIIIENIPDAICEFDGDSCNLRLIVTSKIFSDMPLIGQHRTVMKLLESKFESGELHALSLETKTI' A
#
# COMPACT_ATOMS: atom_id res chain seq x y z
N MET A 1 -14.08 11.32 -15.04
CA MET A 1 -13.26 12.34 -14.39
C MET A 1 -13.28 12.24 -12.88
N LEU A 2 -14.46 12.19 -12.25
CA LEU A 2 -14.56 12.04 -10.78
C LEU A 2 -13.93 10.73 -10.29
N GLU A 3 -14.10 9.64 -11.04
CA GLU A 3 -13.55 8.34 -10.68
C GLU A 3 -12.02 8.33 -10.72
N MET A 4 -11.44 8.99 -11.72
CA MET A 4 -9.99 9.09 -11.86
C MET A 4 -9.40 9.91 -10.71
N LEU A 5 -10.05 11.00 -10.33
CA LEU A 5 -9.62 11.85 -9.23
C LEU A 5 -9.68 11.10 -7.91
N ALA A 6 -10.75 10.33 -7.68
CA ALA A 6 -10.91 9.52 -6.48
C ALA A 6 -9.81 8.45 -6.40
N PHE A 7 -9.45 7.86 -7.53
CA PHE A 7 -8.39 6.86 -7.59
C PHE A 7 -7.02 7.46 -7.25
N LEU A 8 -6.72 8.64 -7.80
CA LEU A 8 -5.47 9.34 -7.48
C LEU A 8 -5.39 9.71 -6.01
N ASN A 9 -6.50 10.21 -5.45
CA ASN A 9 -6.57 10.55 -4.02
C ASN A 9 -6.37 9.31 -3.13
N MET A 10 -6.89 8.16 -3.55
CA MET A 10 -6.71 6.91 -2.83
C MET A 10 -5.23 6.52 -2.78
N LYS A 11 -4.52 6.61 -3.90
CA LYS A 11 -3.08 6.31 -3.96
C LYS A 11 -2.29 7.21 -3.03
N GLU A 12 -2.58 8.51 -3.05
CA GLU A 12 -1.90 9.47 -2.18
C GLU A 12 -2.16 9.18 -0.71
N ASN A 13 -3.38 8.83 -0.36
CA ASN A 13 -3.74 8.49 1.01
C ASN A 13 -3.05 7.22 1.48
N ILE A 14 -2.97 6.21 0.63
CA ILE A 14 -2.28 4.95 0.93
C ILE A 14 -0.79 5.23 1.17
N GLU A 15 -0.17 5.97 0.28
CA GLU A 15 1.24 6.33 0.40
C GLU A 15 1.51 7.10 1.69
N LYS A 16 0.67 8.06 2.01
CA LYS A 16 0.79 8.86 3.21
C LYS A 16 0.73 8.00 4.48
N ILE A 17 -0.23 7.09 4.55
CA ILE A 17 -0.38 6.18 5.68
C ILE A 17 0.89 5.33 5.85
N ILE A 18 1.40 4.81 4.74
CA ILE A 18 2.59 3.96 4.78
C ILE A 18 3.81 4.74 5.24
N ILE A 19 4.04 5.92 4.67
CA ILE A 19 5.20 6.74 5.01
C ILE A 19 5.15 7.25 6.44
N GLU A 20 3.97 7.56 6.96
CA GLU A 20 3.82 7.98 8.36
C GLU A 20 4.26 6.89 9.34
N ASN A 21 4.10 5.63 8.96
CA ASN A 21 4.45 4.48 9.81
C ASN A 21 5.79 3.85 9.45
N ILE A 22 6.22 3.99 8.21
CA ILE A 22 7.46 3.47 7.67
C ILE A 22 8.16 4.61 6.91
N PRO A 23 8.91 5.47 7.61
CA PRO A 23 9.45 6.70 7.02
C PRO A 23 10.35 6.54 5.81
N ASP A 24 11.05 5.41 5.68
CA ASP A 24 11.92 5.15 4.54
C ASP A 24 11.22 4.44 3.39
N ALA A 25 9.91 4.20 3.51
CA ALA A 25 9.19 3.45 2.50
C ALA A 25 9.16 4.14 1.14
N ILE A 26 9.36 3.34 0.12
CA ILE A 26 9.18 3.76 -1.27
C ILE A 26 7.97 3.00 -1.78
N CYS A 27 6.94 3.73 -2.16
CA CYS A 27 5.69 3.14 -2.65
C CYS A 27 5.58 3.31 -4.15
N GLU A 28 5.36 2.20 -4.86
CA GLU A 28 5.14 2.20 -6.29
C GLU A 28 3.78 1.58 -6.55
N PHE A 29 3.02 2.21 -7.44
CA PHE A 29 1.69 1.72 -7.81
C PHE A 29 1.66 1.30 -9.27
N ASP A 30 0.92 0.23 -9.53
CA ASP A 30 0.72 -0.31 -10.87
C ASP A 30 -0.71 -0.81 -10.98
N GLY A 31 -1.20 -0.98 -12.21
CA GLY A 31 -2.55 -1.43 -12.44
C GLY A 31 -3.57 -0.31 -12.46
N ASP A 32 -4.83 -0.67 -12.30
CA ASP A 32 -5.95 0.27 -12.36
C ASP A 32 -6.80 0.21 -11.07
N SER A 33 -7.92 0.93 -11.06
CA SER A 33 -8.79 1.01 -9.88
C SER A 33 -9.40 -0.34 -9.47
N CYS A 34 -9.50 -1.28 -10.41
CA CYS A 34 -10.06 -2.60 -10.14
C CYS A 34 -9.00 -3.62 -9.73
N ASN A 35 -7.77 -3.43 -10.22
CA ASN A 35 -6.66 -4.35 -10.00
C ASN A 35 -5.40 -3.57 -9.63
N LEU A 36 -5.47 -2.90 -8.49
CA LEU A 36 -4.35 -2.11 -8.01
C LEU A 36 -3.24 -3.00 -7.45
N ARG A 37 -2.02 -2.71 -7.85
CA ARG A 37 -0.83 -3.35 -7.32
C ARG A 37 0.02 -2.31 -6.60
N LEU A 38 0.43 -2.62 -5.39
CA LEU A 38 1.27 -1.77 -4.58
C LEU A 38 2.58 -2.49 -4.27
N ILE A 39 3.69 -1.81 -4.50
CA ILE A 39 5.02 -2.31 -4.18
C ILE A 39 5.59 -1.39 -3.12
N VAL A 40 5.91 -1.94 -1.95
CA VAL A 40 6.50 -1.19 -0.83
C VAL A 40 7.91 -1.68 -0.58
N THR A 41 8.87 -0.78 -0.67
CA THR A 41 10.28 -1.07 -0.42
C THR A 41 10.73 -0.37 0.85
N SER A 42 11.33 -1.10 1.78
CA SER A 42 11.83 -0.53 3.04
C SER A 42 12.90 -1.41 3.66
N LYS A 43 13.82 -0.79 4.37
CA LYS A 43 14.87 -1.50 5.11
C LYS A 43 14.32 -2.36 6.24
N ILE A 44 13.17 -1.97 6.82
CA ILE A 44 12.61 -2.72 7.95
C ILE A 44 12.22 -4.15 7.56
N PHE A 45 12.01 -4.38 6.28
CA PHE A 45 11.61 -5.70 5.78
C PHE A 45 12.75 -6.72 5.77
N SER A 46 14.01 -6.25 5.88
CA SER A 46 15.16 -7.15 5.84
C SER A 46 15.18 -8.17 6.99
N ASP A 47 14.58 -7.80 8.12
CA ASP A 47 14.54 -8.67 9.31
C ASP A 47 13.21 -9.42 9.45
N MET A 48 12.34 -9.31 8.48
CA MET A 48 11.01 -9.91 8.53
C MET A 48 10.85 -11.02 7.48
N PRO A 49 10.20 -12.14 7.85
CA PRO A 49 9.78 -13.11 6.85
C PRO A 49 8.72 -12.46 5.94
N LEU A 50 8.53 -13.00 4.74
CA LEU A 50 7.62 -12.43 3.74
C LEU A 50 6.21 -12.19 4.30
N ILE A 51 5.69 -13.15 5.06
CA ILE A 51 4.36 -13.02 5.64
C ILE A 51 4.28 -11.84 6.62
N GLY A 52 5.35 -11.63 7.39
CA GLY A 52 5.43 -10.50 8.32
C GLY A 52 5.47 -9.16 7.59
N GLN A 53 6.17 -9.10 6.47
CA GLN A 53 6.23 -7.91 5.62
C GLN A 53 4.84 -7.54 5.12
N HIS A 54 4.12 -8.52 4.57
CA HIS A 54 2.77 -8.30 4.05
C HIS A 54 1.79 -7.91 5.15
N ARG A 55 1.87 -8.56 6.30
CA ARG A 55 1.00 -8.24 7.44
C ARG A 55 1.22 -6.82 7.95
N THR A 56 2.46 -6.37 7.97
CA THR A 56 2.79 -5.02 8.41
C THR A 56 2.09 -3.98 7.54
N VAL A 57 2.17 -4.12 6.23
CA VAL A 57 1.54 -3.19 5.29
C VAL A 57 0.02 -3.31 5.32
N MET A 58 -0.50 -4.54 5.28
CA MET A 58 -1.95 -4.78 5.24
C MET A 58 -2.64 -4.26 6.49
N LYS A 59 -1.99 -4.34 7.64
CA LYS A 59 -2.53 -3.82 8.89
C LYS A 59 -2.69 -2.30 8.84
N LEU A 60 -1.76 -1.60 8.22
CA LEU A 60 -1.83 -0.16 8.04
C LEU A 60 -3.00 0.25 7.15
N LEU A 61 -3.39 -0.60 6.21
CA LEU A 61 -4.45 -0.34 5.25
C LEU A 61 -5.79 -0.95 5.64
N GLU A 62 -5.87 -1.57 6.79
CA GLU A 62 -7.07 -2.27 7.26
C GLU A 62 -8.32 -1.41 7.21
N SER A 63 -8.23 -0.16 7.67
CA SER A 63 -9.38 0.75 7.68
C SER A 63 -9.88 1.06 6.26
N LYS A 64 -9.00 1.06 5.28
CA LYS A 64 -9.36 1.33 3.89
C LYS A 64 -10.15 0.16 3.28
N PHE A 65 -9.80 -1.06 3.66
CA PHE A 65 -10.57 -2.25 3.25
C PHE A 65 -11.93 -2.28 3.94
N GLU A 66 -11.97 -1.98 5.23
CA GLU A 66 -13.20 -1.98 6.02
C GLU A 66 -14.21 -0.94 5.53
N SER A 67 -13.72 0.25 5.14
CA SER A 67 -14.58 1.32 4.65
C SER A 67 -15.09 1.08 3.22
N GLY A 68 -14.50 0.13 2.51
CA GLY A 68 -14.84 -0.13 1.11
C GLY A 68 -14.12 0.78 0.11
N GLU A 69 -13.25 1.67 0.58
CA GLU A 69 -12.46 2.51 -0.31
C GLU A 69 -11.49 1.68 -1.14
N LEU A 70 -11.01 0.58 -0.58
CA LEU A 70 -10.09 -0.34 -1.23
C LEU A 70 -10.72 -1.72 -1.26
N HIS A 71 -10.94 -2.27 -2.45
CA HIS A 71 -11.61 -3.56 -2.64
C HIS A 71 -10.63 -4.71 -2.82
N ALA A 72 -9.64 -4.50 -3.68
CA ALA A 72 -8.65 -5.52 -3.99
C ALA A 72 -7.29 -4.86 -4.15
N LEU A 73 -6.27 -5.53 -3.63
CA LEU A 73 -4.92 -5.01 -3.69
C LEU A 73 -3.94 -6.18 -3.83
N SER A 74 -3.10 -6.11 -4.86
CA SER A 74 -1.95 -7.01 -4.96
C SER A 74 -0.76 -6.33 -4.30
N LEU A 75 -0.24 -6.94 -3.25
CA LEU A 75 0.86 -6.36 -2.49
C LEU A 75 2.17 -7.10 -2.75
N GLU A 76 3.20 -6.33 -3.01
CA GLU A 76 4.56 -6.83 -3.09
C GLU A 76 5.42 -6.01 -2.13
N THR A 77 6.29 -6.66 -1.39
CA THR A 77 7.21 -5.99 -0.48
C THR A 77 8.63 -6.32 -0.88
N LYS A 78 9.52 -5.33 -0.76
CA LYS A 78 10.92 -5.48 -1.09
C LYS A 78 11.78 -4.87 0.01
N THR A 79 12.97 -5.41 0.19
CA THR A 79 13.96 -4.80 1.09
C THR A 79 15.04 -4.10 0.26
N ILE A 80 15.64 -3.11 0.86
CA ILE A 80 16.75 -2.37 0.25
C ILE A 80 18.05 -3.12 0.51
#